data_88766370c10217b28f8cc7d065355d1a
#
_entry.id   88766370c10217b28f8cc7d065355d1a
#
_cell.length_a   1.000
_cell.length_b   1.000
_cell.length_c   1.000
_cell.angle_alpha   90.00
_cell.angle_beta   90.00
_cell.angle_gamma   90.00
#
_symmetry.space_group_name_H-M   'P 1'
#
loop_
_entity.id
_entity.type
_entity.pdbx_description
1 polymer ?
#
loop_
_entity_poly.entity_id
_entity_poly.type
_entity_poly.pdbx_seq_one_letter_code
_entity_poly.pdbx_strand_id
1 'polypeptide(L)'
;MRLDTIINHDALCALRELPAESVHCCVTSPPYYALRDYGMDAQIGREDTPEQYIARLVEVFRELKRVLRPDGTFWLNIADTYCGTGSKGAYTDPKNPKGRNGQSLSLARRAAGCKQKDLIGIPWLLAFALRSDGWYLRSAIIWQKDNPMPESVRDRPSRCYENVFLLTKSKSYYYDAAAIAEPIAPTTAARYRGGRSAGHKYDGEVPGQGKVQGINRARTGGYYDEALMPTTRNKRDVWHINTVPYKGGHFAAFPPKLAETCILAGCPKGGVVLDPFFGSGTTGLAAKSLDRHYIGIELNYDYCTLARARIGGETN
;
A
#
# COMPACT_ATOMS: atom_id res chain seq x y z
N MET A 1 20.43 10.43 12.54
CA MET A 1 19.45 10.45 11.45
C MET A 1 18.56 11.66 11.60
N ARG A 2 18.38 12.46 10.56
CA ARG A 2 17.49 13.63 10.58
C ARG A 2 16.06 13.18 10.31
N LEU A 3 15.12 13.58 11.17
CA LEU A 3 13.69 13.30 11.02
C LEU A 3 12.97 14.45 10.29
N ASP A 4 11.76 14.20 9.81
CA ASP A 4 10.90 15.15 9.12
C ASP A 4 11.61 15.81 7.92
N THR A 5 12.24 14.96 7.10
CA THR A 5 13.11 15.39 6.02
C THR A 5 12.80 14.67 4.71
N ILE A 6 13.15 15.35 3.61
CA ILE A 6 13.06 14.82 2.25
C ILE A 6 14.48 14.80 1.68
N ILE A 7 14.96 13.63 1.34
CA ILE A 7 16.28 13.36 0.75
C ILE A 7 16.10 13.31 -0.76
N ASN A 8 16.73 14.23 -1.48
CA ASN A 8 16.73 14.19 -2.94
C ASN A 8 17.89 13.33 -3.43
N HIS A 9 17.62 12.06 -3.64
CA HIS A 9 18.59 11.06 -4.07
C HIS A 9 17.92 9.83 -4.67
N ASP A 10 18.72 8.95 -5.29
CA ASP A 10 18.30 7.59 -5.64
C ASP A 10 17.91 6.80 -4.38
N ALA A 11 16.81 6.03 -4.48
CA ALA A 11 16.24 5.31 -3.35
C ALA A 11 17.23 4.32 -2.71
N LEU A 12 17.93 3.53 -3.53
CA LEU A 12 18.89 2.53 -3.05
C LEU A 12 20.10 3.18 -2.36
N CYS A 13 20.65 4.23 -2.99
CA CYS A 13 21.78 4.95 -2.44
C CYS A 13 21.42 5.62 -1.10
N ALA A 14 20.30 6.34 -1.04
CA ALA A 14 19.88 6.99 0.19
C ALA A 14 19.57 6.00 1.32
N LEU A 15 18.93 4.86 1.01
CA LEU A 15 18.68 3.81 2.00
C LEU A 15 19.97 3.27 2.62
N ARG A 16 21.03 3.11 1.85
CA ARG A 16 22.35 2.64 2.35
C ARG A 16 22.97 3.58 3.38
N GLU A 17 22.68 4.87 3.32
CA GLU A 17 23.16 5.87 4.27
C GLU A 17 22.34 5.92 5.58
N LEU A 18 21.12 5.37 5.58
CA LEU A 18 20.31 5.34 6.78
C LEU A 18 20.80 4.27 7.77
N PRO A 19 20.75 4.55 9.08
CA PRO A 19 21.12 3.57 10.10
C PRO A 19 20.23 2.33 10.04
N ALA A 20 20.80 1.17 10.34
CA ALA A 20 20.01 -0.06 10.51
C ALA A 20 19.00 0.09 11.66
N GLU A 21 17.86 -0.59 11.54
CA GLU A 21 16.84 -0.70 12.59
C GLU A 21 16.35 0.63 13.16
N SER A 22 16.29 1.66 12.31
CA SER A 22 15.94 3.04 12.71
C SER A 22 14.51 3.45 12.34
N VAL A 23 13.82 2.69 11.49
CA VAL A 23 12.49 3.00 10.94
C VAL A 23 11.46 2.01 11.45
N HIS A 24 10.28 2.50 11.85
CA HIS A 24 9.20 1.69 12.39
C HIS A 24 8.27 1.16 11.31
N CYS A 25 8.00 1.96 10.28
CA CYS A 25 7.04 1.63 9.24
C CYS A 25 7.51 2.18 7.90
N CYS A 26 7.32 1.41 6.83
CA CYS A 26 7.43 1.91 5.47
C CYS A 26 6.06 1.84 4.81
N VAL A 27 5.64 2.92 4.16
CA VAL A 27 4.43 2.96 3.31
C VAL A 27 4.84 3.57 1.99
N THR A 28 4.75 2.82 0.90
CA THR A 28 5.25 3.28 -0.39
C THR A 28 4.52 2.68 -1.58
N SER A 29 4.64 3.36 -2.71
CA SER A 29 4.25 2.89 -4.04
C SER A 29 5.42 3.16 -5.00
N PRO A 30 6.18 2.15 -5.40
CA PRO A 30 7.28 2.34 -6.33
C PRO A 30 6.77 2.77 -7.71
N PRO A 31 7.61 3.33 -8.59
CA PRO A 31 7.24 3.54 -9.99
C PRO A 31 6.77 2.23 -10.63
N TYR A 32 5.60 2.24 -11.26
CA TYR A 32 5.02 1.02 -11.85
C TYR A 32 5.68 0.65 -13.16
N TYR A 33 5.84 -0.63 -13.39
CA TYR A 33 6.49 -1.18 -14.58
C TYR A 33 5.85 -0.66 -15.87
N ALA A 34 6.68 -0.07 -16.74
CA ALA A 34 6.35 0.44 -18.07
C ALA A 34 5.12 1.39 -18.12
N LEU A 35 4.79 2.04 -16.99
CA LEU A 35 3.62 2.92 -16.92
C LEU A 35 3.97 4.38 -17.21
N ARG A 36 5.11 4.87 -16.69
CA ARG A 36 5.47 6.28 -16.78
C ARG A 36 6.96 6.51 -17.00
N ASP A 37 7.23 7.55 -17.77
CA ASP A 37 8.54 8.15 -17.88
C ASP A 37 8.55 9.44 -17.04
N TYR A 38 9.41 9.50 -16.04
CA TYR A 38 9.62 10.67 -15.18
C TYR A 38 10.79 11.53 -15.68
N GLY A 39 11.41 11.15 -16.81
CA GLY A 39 12.51 11.89 -17.43
C GLY A 39 13.84 11.77 -16.68
N MET A 40 14.02 10.77 -15.86
CA MET A 40 15.23 10.55 -15.06
C MET A 40 15.95 9.27 -15.51
N ASP A 41 17.24 9.34 -15.81
CA ASP A 41 18.02 8.19 -16.33
C ASP A 41 18.07 7.01 -15.34
N ALA A 42 18.09 7.30 -14.04
CA ALA A 42 18.16 6.27 -12.99
C ALA A 42 16.78 5.77 -12.51
N GLN A 43 15.67 6.19 -13.14
CA GLN A 43 14.35 5.78 -12.68
C GLN A 43 14.12 4.28 -12.81
N ILE A 44 13.45 3.73 -11.82
CA ILE A 44 12.88 2.38 -11.82
C ILE A 44 11.55 2.38 -12.60
N GLY A 45 11.22 1.26 -13.24
CA GLY A 45 9.97 1.07 -13.99
C GLY A 45 10.13 1.19 -15.51
N ARG A 46 11.38 1.34 -16.01
CA ARG A 46 11.70 1.38 -17.44
C ARG A 46 12.54 0.21 -17.93
N GLU A 47 12.75 -0.76 -17.08
CA GLU A 47 13.50 -1.98 -17.41
C GLU A 47 12.88 -2.70 -18.60
N ASP A 48 13.71 -3.38 -19.37
CA ASP A 48 13.27 -4.10 -20.57
C ASP A 48 12.33 -5.25 -20.25
N THR A 49 12.50 -5.88 -19.09
CA THR A 49 11.68 -7.01 -18.64
C THR A 49 11.15 -6.84 -17.21
N PRO A 50 9.99 -7.47 -16.90
CA PRO A 50 9.46 -7.48 -15.54
C PRO A 50 10.44 -8.07 -14.53
N GLU A 51 11.22 -9.08 -14.92
CA GLU A 51 12.20 -9.75 -14.06
C GLU A 51 13.30 -8.78 -13.63
N GLN A 52 13.81 -7.95 -14.56
CA GLN A 52 14.79 -6.91 -14.24
C GLN A 52 14.21 -5.85 -13.32
N TYR A 53 12.98 -5.42 -13.58
CA TYR A 53 12.26 -4.47 -12.72
C TYR A 53 12.10 -5.02 -11.30
N ILE A 54 11.67 -6.27 -11.16
CA ILE A 54 11.48 -6.93 -9.87
C ILE A 54 12.83 -7.07 -9.16
N ALA A 55 13.89 -7.46 -9.86
CA ALA A 55 15.22 -7.59 -9.29
C ALA A 55 15.71 -6.24 -8.71
N ARG A 56 15.53 -5.13 -9.42
CA ARG A 56 15.89 -3.80 -8.92
C ARG A 56 15.07 -3.42 -7.67
N LEU A 57 13.78 -3.69 -7.66
CA LEU A 57 12.96 -3.42 -6.47
C LEU A 57 13.35 -4.29 -5.28
N VAL A 58 13.72 -5.55 -5.51
CA VAL A 58 14.21 -6.44 -4.45
C VAL A 58 15.50 -5.88 -3.84
N GLU A 59 16.42 -5.33 -4.63
CA GLU A 59 17.62 -4.66 -4.11
C GLU A 59 17.29 -3.48 -3.21
N VAL A 60 16.38 -2.60 -3.64
CA VAL A 60 15.91 -1.46 -2.83
C VAL A 60 15.27 -1.95 -1.53
N PHE A 61 14.38 -2.92 -1.62
CA PHE A 61 13.65 -3.41 -0.45
C PHE A 61 14.50 -4.30 0.47
N ARG A 62 15.63 -4.83 0.00
CA ARG A 62 16.63 -5.48 0.86
C ARG A 62 17.31 -4.44 1.77
N GLU A 63 17.66 -3.27 1.25
CA GLU A 63 18.17 -2.18 2.08
C GLU A 63 17.07 -1.60 3.00
N LEU A 64 15.83 -1.50 2.53
CA LEU A 64 14.71 -1.18 3.40
C LEU A 64 14.59 -2.16 4.57
N LYS A 65 14.76 -3.47 4.33
CA LYS A 65 14.71 -4.50 5.38
C LYS A 65 15.81 -4.29 6.43
N ARG A 66 17.01 -3.84 6.03
CA ARG A 66 18.09 -3.48 6.94
C ARG A 66 17.72 -2.29 7.82
N VAL A 67 17.16 -1.24 7.21
CA VAL A 67 16.79 0.01 7.89
C VAL A 67 15.57 -0.15 8.79
N LEU A 68 14.67 -1.06 8.44
CA LEU A 68 13.46 -1.35 9.22
C LEU A 68 13.80 -2.03 10.55
N ARG A 69 13.15 -1.64 11.63
CA ARG A 69 13.26 -2.28 12.96
C ARG A 69 12.86 -3.76 12.90
N PRO A 70 13.29 -4.60 13.85
CA PRO A 70 12.88 -6.01 13.90
C PRO A 70 11.36 -6.19 13.97
N ASP A 71 10.66 -5.27 14.63
CA ASP A 71 9.20 -5.23 14.79
C ASP A 71 8.49 -4.35 13.74
N GLY A 72 9.23 -3.83 12.75
CA GLY A 72 8.73 -2.89 11.76
C GLY A 72 7.84 -3.52 10.69
N THR A 73 7.00 -2.69 10.07
CA THR A 73 6.06 -3.08 9.00
C THR A 73 6.37 -2.39 7.68
N PHE A 74 6.11 -3.10 6.59
CA PHE A 74 6.26 -2.59 5.23
C PHE A 74 4.94 -2.76 4.46
N TRP A 75 4.36 -1.64 4.00
CA TRP A 75 3.13 -1.56 3.23
C TRP A 75 3.46 -1.15 1.81
N LEU A 76 3.30 -2.09 0.89
CA LEU A 76 3.66 -1.93 -0.51
C LEU A 76 2.41 -1.84 -1.37
N ASN A 77 2.10 -0.64 -1.89
CA ASN A 77 1.06 -0.47 -2.89
C ASN A 77 1.64 -0.65 -4.29
N ILE A 78 1.02 -1.52 -5.08
CA ILE A 78 1.46 -1.78 -6.46
C ILE A 78 0.30 -2.25 -7.34
N ALA A 79 0.23 -1.71 -8.56
CA ALA A 79 -0.73 -2.12 -9.56
C ALA A 79 -0.10 -3.04 -10.63
N ASP A 80 -0.95 -3.83 -11.24
CA ASP A 80 -0.57 -4.70 -12.35
C ASP A 80 -0.68 -3.98 -13.71
N THR A 81 -0.17 -4.61 -14.74
CA THR A 81 -0.25 -4.11 -16.10
C THR A 81 -0.42 -5.28 -17.08
N TYR A 82 -0.87 -4.97 -18.31
CA TYR A 82 -1.06 -5.97 -19.36
C TYR A 82 0.10 -5.97 -20.33
N CYS A 83 0.48 -7.16 -20.81
CA CYS A 83 1.39 -7.34 -21.92
C CYS A 83 0.74 -6.79 -23.19
N GLY A 84 1.43 -5.90 -23.89
CA GLY A 84 0.87 -5.26 -25.06
C GLY A 84 1.93 -4.96 -26.13
N THR A 85 1.51 -4.86 -27.36
CA THR A 85 2.28 -4.17 -28.38
C THR A 85 2.11 -2.69 -28.14
N GLY A 86 3.09 -2.07 -27.50
CA GLY A 86 3.08 -0.62 -27.37
C GLY A 86 2.81 0.04 -28.73
N SER A 87 1.84 0.93 -28.79
CA SER A 87 1.67 1.76 -29.97
C SER A 87 2.95 2.57 -30.15
N LYS A 88 3.69 2.31 -31.22
CA LYS A 88 4.76 3.20 -31.66
C LYS A 88 4.11 4.47 -32.17
N GLY A 89 3.90 5.44 -31.31
CA GLY A 89 3.38 6.75 -31.70
C GLY A 89 3.12 7.62 -30.49
N ALA A 90 3.67 8.79 -30.49
CA ALA A 90 3.27 9.87 -29.58
C ALA A 90 1.84 10.24 -29.96
N TYR A 91 0.84 9.76 -29.21
CA TYR A 91 -0.52 10.27 -29.33
C TYR A 91 -0.55 11.64 -28.64
N THR A 92 -0.59 12.67 -29.42
CA THR A 92 -0.94 14.02 -28.96
C THR A 92 -2.47 14.11 -28.93
N ASP A 93 -3.06 14.27 -27.76
CA ASP A 93 -4.48 14.56 -27.66
C ASP A 93 -4.73 15.97 -28.21
N PRO A 94 -5.44 16.12 -29.35
CA PRO A 94 -5.69 17.45 -29.95
C PRO A 94 -6.49 18.37 -29.03
N LYS A 95 -7.25 17.79 -28.07
CA LYS A 95 -8.07 18.54 -27.11
C LYS A 95 -7.31 18.93 -25.85
N ASN A 96 -6.16 18.31 -25.60
CA ASN A 96 -5.32 18.63 -24.46
C ASN A 96 -3.83 18.48 -24.81
N PRO A 97 -3.29 19.39 -25.63
CA PRO A 97 -1.91 19.32 -26.11
C PRO A 97 -0.86 19.41 -25.01
N LYS A 98 -1.23 19.87 -23.80
CA LYS A 98 -0.35 19.94 -22.62
C LYS A 98 -0.52 18.75 -21.67
N GLY A 99 -1.58 17.95 -21.80
CA GLY A 99 -1.97 16.94 -20.81
C GLY A 99 -1.14 15.66 -20.82
N ARG A 100 -0.43 15.36 -21.91
CA ARG A 100 0.41 14.15 -22.08
C ARG A 100 1.68 14.41 -22.89
N ASN A 101 2.06 15.63 -23.09
CA ASN A 101 3.32 15.97 -23.79
C ASN A 101 4.50 15.49 -22.96
N GLY A 102 5.28 14.57 -23.51
CA GLY A 102 6.44 13.96 -22.87
C GLY A 102 6.20 12.62 -22.21
N GLN A 103 4.96 12.14 -22.08
CA GLN A 103 4.75 10.75 -21.68
C GLN A 103 4.98 9.86 -22.92
N SER A 104 6.14 9.23 -22.99
CA SER A 104 6.37 8.14 -23.94
C SER A 104 5.26 7.10 -23.74
N LEU A 105 4.33 7.02 -24.70
CA LEU A 105 3.33 5.98 -24.71
C LEU A 105 4.03 4.65 -24.99
N SER A 106 4.10 3.89 -23.92
CA SER A 106 4.43 2.47 -23.89
C SER A 106 5.79 2.06 -24.47
N LEU A 107 6.74 1.91 -23.59
CA LEU A 107 7.67 0.78 -23.73
C LEU A 107 6.82 -0.44 -24.08
N ALA A 108 7.20 -1.17 -25.14
CA ALA A 108 6.50 -2.40 -25.49
C ALA A 108 6.60 -3.33 -24.27
N ARG A 109 5.51 -3.43 -23.51
CA ARG A 109 5.42 -4.25 -22.31
C ARG A 109 5.48 -5.70 -22.71
N ARG A 110 6.68 -6.23 -22.86
CA ARG A 110 6.95 -7.63 -23.19
C ARG A 110 7.46 -8.30 -21.93
N ALA A 111 6.80 -9.36 -21.53
CA ALA A 111 7.25 -10.25 -20.48
C ALA A 111 7.52 -11.62 -21.10
N ALA A 112 8.62 -12.26 -20.72
CA ALA A 112 8.91 -13.61 -21.17
C ALA A 112 7.75 -14.55 -20.79
N GLY A 113 7.27 -15.35 -21.73
CA GLY A 113 6.15 -16.25 -21.52
C GLY A 113 4.76 -15.62 -21.54
N CYS A 114 4.62 -14.29 -21.62
CA CYS A 114 3.33 -13.62 -21.75
C CYS A 114 2.98 -13.34 -23.22
N LYS A 115 1.73 -13.57 -23.56
CA LYS A 115 1.17 -13.21 -24.87
C LYS A 115 0.59 -11.79 -24.80
N GLN A 116 0.36 -11.20 -25.95
CA GLN A 116 -0.37 -9.93 -26.04
C GLN A 116 -1.71 -10.05 -25.28
N LYS A 117 -2.03 -9.03 -24.46
CA LYS A 117 -3.20 -8.93 -23.57
C LYS A 117 -3.15 -9.78 -22.30
N ASP A 118 -2.14 -10.62 -22.08
CA ASP A 118 -1.99 -11.29 -20.79
C ASP A 118 -1.76 -10.25 -19.68
N LEU A 119 -2.36 -10.48 -18.52
CA LEU A 119 -2.01 -9.79 -17.29
C LEU A 119 -0.62 -10.27 -16.85
N ILE A 120 0.32 -9.36 -16.62
CA ILE A 120 1.72 -9.75 -16.33
C ILE A 120 1.87 -10.36 -14.95
N GLY A 121 1.08 -9.89 -13.95
CA GLY A 121 1.15 -10.40 -12.60
C GLY A 121 2.21 -9.71 -11.73
N ILE A 122 2.62 -8.50 -12.08
CA ILE A 122 3.67 -7.72 -11.38
C ILE A 122 3.52 -7.73 -9.85
N PRO A 123 2.33 -7.46 -9.26
CA PRO A 123 2.18 -7.43 -7.82
C PRO A 123 2.58 -8.76 -7.17
N TRP A 124 2.13 -9.87 -7.73
CA TRP A 124 2.38 -11.19 -7.18
C TRP A 124 3.80 -11.68 -7.43
N LEU A 125 4.36 -11.38 -8.60
CA LEU A 125 5.77 -11.66 -8.91
C LEU A 125 6.70 -10.96 -7.91
N LEU A 126 6.44 -9.68 -7.62
CA LEU A 126 7.20 -8.92 -6.62
C LEU A 126 6.99 -9.45 -5.20
N ALA A 127 5.74 -9.73 -4.80
CA ALA A 127 5.43 -10.25 -3.47
C ALA A 127 6.13 -11.60 -3.21
N PHE A 128 6.16 -12.50 -4.20
CA PHE A 128 6.84 -13.78 -4.10
C PHE A 128 8.37 -13.65 -4.12
N ALA A 129 8.91 -12.73 -4.91
CA ALA A 129 10.35 -12.42 -4.91
C ALA A 129 10.80 -11.88 -3.54
N LEU A 130 10.05 -10.95 -2.95
CA LEU A 130 10.33 -10.43 -1.60
C LEU A 130 10.21 -11.53 -0.54
N ARG A 131 9.20 -12.40 -0.62
CA ARG A 131 9.09 -13.55 0.28
C ARG A 131 10.28 -14.47 0.15
N SER A 132 10.77 -14.74 -1.05
CA SER A 132 11.98 -15.54 -1.29
C SER A 132 13.25 -14.83 -0.80
N ASP A 133 13.27 -13.48 -0.78
CA ASP A 133 14.34 -12.67 -0.17
C ASP A 133 14.22 -12.56 1.38
N GLY A 134 13.34 -13.38 1.98
CA GLY A 134 13.22 -13.53 3.43
C GLY A 134 12.28 -12.54 4.12
N TRP A 135 11.40 -11.85 3.41
CA TRP A 135 10.29 -11.14 4.00
C TRP A 135 9.15 -12.07 4.40
N TYR A 136 8.43 -11.73 5.46
CA TYR A 136 7.15 -12.37 5.76
C TYR A 136 6.04 -11.64 4.98
N LEU A 137 5.43 -12.30 4.01
CA LEU A 137 4.23 -11.81 3.34
C LEU A 137 3.02 -12.12 4.23
N ARG A 138 2.50 -11.09 4.92
CA ARG A 138 1.49 -11.24 5.97
C ARG A 138 0.07 -11.11 5.45
N SER A 139 -0.15 -10.21 4.49
CA SER A 139 -1.47 -9.99 3.90
C SER A 139 -1.35 -9.45 2.49
N ALA A 140 -2.32 -9.80 1.66
CA ALA A 140 -2.60 -9.18 0.38
C ALA A 140 -3.94 -8.47 0.49
N ILE A 141 -3.91 -7.16 0.48
CA ILE A 141 -5.06 -6.30 0.67
C ILE A 141 -5.48 -5.76 -0.69
N ILE A 142 -6.77 -5.76 -0.96
CA ILE A 142 -7.37 -5.16 -2.14
C ILE A 142 -7.75 -3.72 -1.81
N TRP A 143 -7.06 -2.75 -2.37
CA TRP A 143 -7.51 -1.37 -2.36
C TRP A 143 -8.49 -1.15 -3.52
N GLN A 144 -9.78 -1.20 -3.22
CA GLN A 144 -10.86 -0.97 -4.17
C GLN A 144 -11.15 0.54 -4.28
N LYS A 145 -11.32 0.99 -5.53
CA LYS A 145 -11.67 2.35 -5.91
C LYS A 145 -13.10 2.34 -6.46
N ASP A 146 -14.03 3.04 -5.81
CA ASP A 146 -15.39 3.15 -6.33
C ASP A 146 -15.49 4.17 -7.48
N ASN A 147 -14.43 5.00 -7.64
CA ASN A 147 -14.26 5.97 -8.73
C ASN A 147 -12.99 5.69 -9.59
N PRO A 148 -12.84 4.48 -10.17
CA PRO A 148 -11.68 4.16 -10.98
C PRO A 148 -11.63 5.00 -12.26
N MET A 149 -10.41 5.18 -12.81
CA MET A 149 -10.28 5.77 -14.15
C MET A 149 -11.01 4.90 -15.17
N PRO A 150 -11.85 5.49 -16.04
CA PRO A 150 -12.54 4.73 -17.08
C PRO A 150 -11.55 4.02 -18.01
N GLU A 151 -11.84 2.76 -18.32
CA GLU A 151 -11.09 1.96 -19.30
C GLU A 151 -11.99 1.66 -20.51
N SER A 152 -11.50 1.94 -21.72
CA SER A 152 -12.21 1.61 -22.97
C SER A 152 -11.96 0.16 -23.39
N VAL A 153 -12.24 -0.80 -22.49
CA VAL A 153 -12.06 -2.24 -22.73
C VAL A 153 -13.41 -2.93 -22.87
N ARG A 154 -13.49 -3.93 -23.77
CA ARG A 154 -14.73 -4.68 -24.05
C ARG A 154 -14.59 -6.19 -23.93
N ASP A 155 -13.38 -6.68 -23.71
CA ASP A 155 -13.03 -8.11 -23.69
C ASP A 155 -12.56 -8.59 -22.31
N ARG A 156 -12.68 -7.76 -21.29
CA ARG A 156 -12.46 -8.07 -19.87
C ARG A 156 -13.15 -7.05 -18.97
N PRO A 157 -13.34 -7.35 -17.69
CA PRO A 157 -13.79 -6.35 -16.72
C PRO A 157 -12.80 -5.17 -16.59
N SER A 158 -13.31 -3.98 -16.36
CA SER A 158 -12.51 -2.80 -16.02
C SER A 158 -11.88 -2.98 -14.63
N ARG A 159 -10.62 -2.55 -14.48
CA ARG A 159 -9.93 -2.62 -13.20
C ARG A 159 -10.39 -1.52 -12.27
N CYS A 160 -10.74 -1.88 -11.06
CA CYS A 160 -11.15 -0.95 -10.01
C CYS A 160 -10.32 -1.09 -8.73
N TYR A 161 -9.24 -1.86 -8.73
CA TYR A 161 -8.42 -2.07 -7.54
C TYR A 161 -6.91 -2.08 -7.82
N GLU A 162 -6.15 -1.89 -6.76
CA GLU A 162 -4.71 -2.17 -6.67
C GLU A 162 -4.43 -3.07 -5.47
N ASN A 163 -3.22 -3.66 -5.43
CA ASN A 163 -2.80 -4.50 -4.31
C ASN A 163 -2.00 -3.67 -3.31
N VAL A 164 -2.27 -3.88 -2.03
CA VAL A 164 -1.44 -3.41 -0.93
C VAL A 164 -0.96 -4.62 -0.15
N PHE A 165 0.35 -4.89 -0.19
CA PHE A 165 0.92 -6.00 0.57
C PHE A 165 1.42 -5.51 1.92
N LEU A 166 1.06 -6.24 2.98
CA LEU A 166 1.69 -6.12 4.27
C LEU A 166 2.83 -7.13 4.33
N LEU A 167 4.05 -6.62 4.42
CA LEU A 167 5.27 -7.40 4.62
C LEU A 167 5.91 -7.03 5.96
N THR A 168 6.64 -7.97 6.56
CA THR A 168 7.33 -7.74 7.82
C THR A 168 8.71 -8.39 7.82
N LYS A 169 9.62 -7.85 8.63
CA LYS A 169 10.98 -8.36 8.77
C LYS A 169 11.02 -9.65 9.59
N SER A 170 10.10 -9.79 10.54
CA SER A 170 10.02 -10.94 11.43
C SER A 170 8.57 -11.45 11.61
N LYS A 171 8.42 -12.61 12.24
CA LYS A 171 7.10 -13.18 12.58
C LYS A 171 6.33 -12.38 13.62
N SER A 172 7.05 -11.63 14.46
CA SER A 172 6.49 -10.76 15.49
C SER A 172 6.76 -9.32 15.10
N TYR A 173 5.72 -8.51 15.00
CA TYR A 173 5.80 -7.13 14.53
C TYR A 173 4.74 -6.27 15.20
N TYR A 174 4.93 -4.95 15.17
CA TYR A 174 3.95 -4.00 15.65
C TYR A 174 2.71 -4.00 14.74
N TYR A 175 1.53 -4.17 15.33
CA TYR A 175 0.27 -4.03 14.61
C TYR A 175 -0.84 -3.59 15.54
N ASP A 176 -1.34 -2.37 15.35
CA ASP A 176 -2.47 -1.81 16.12
C ASP A 176 -3.79 -2.08 15.39
N ALA A 177 -4.37 -3.25 15.68
CA ALA A 177 -5.64 -3.65 15.11
C ALA A 177 -6.80 -2.75 15.57
N ALA A 178 -6.71 -2.15 16.77
CA ALA A 178 -7.76 -1.31 17.31
C ALA A 178 -7.83 0.05 16.59
N ALA A 179 -6.67 0.62 16.22
CA ALA A 179 -6.59 1.90 15.52
C ALA A 179 -7.27 1.91 14.15
N ILE A 180 -7.40 0.74 13.51
CA ILE A 180 -8.03 0.60 12.18
C ILE A 180 -9.30 -0.27 12.21
N ALA A 181 -9.82 -0.62 13.39
CA ALA A 181 -10.97 -1.48 13.53
C ALA A 181 -12.21 -0.91 12.82
N GLU A 182 -13.02 -1.81 12.29
CA GLU A 182 -14.30 -1.48 11.63
C GLU A 182 -15.47 -1.67 12.60
N PRO A 183 -16.53 -0.87 12.51
CA PRO A 183 -17.77 -1.14 13.22
C PRO A 183 -18.32 -2.52 12.86
N ILE A 184 -18.90 -3.23 13.81
CA ILE A 184 -19.66 -4.45 13.49
C ILE A 184 -20.94 -4.11 12.72
N ALA A 185 -21.36 -5.02 11.84
CA ALA A 185 -22.62 -4.83 11.12
C ALA A 185 -23.81 -4.80 12.10
N PRO A 186 -24.85 -3.99 11.82
CA PRO A 186 -26.06 -3.94 12.66
C PRO A 186 -26.69 -5.32 12.88
N THR A 187 -26.69 -6.18 11.86
CA THR A 187 -27.16 -7.56 11.94
C THR A 187 -26.33 -8.42 12.89
N THR A 188 -25.02 -8.19 12.98
CA THR A 188 -24.15 -8.84 13.94
C THR A 188 -24.43 -8.36 15.36
N ALA A 189 -24.62 -7.05 15.56
CA ALA A 189 -25.01 -6.48 16.84
C ALA A 189 -26.38 -7.02 17.31
N ALA A 190 -27.38 -7.08 16.41
CA ALA A 190 -28.70 -7.66 16.70
C ALA A 190 -28.61 -9.13 17.10
N ARG A 191 -27.76 -9.90 16.40
CA ARG A 191 -27.54 -11.32 16.76
C ARG A 191 -26.87 -11.49 18.12
N TYR A 192 -25.97 -10.59 18.52
CA TYR A 192 -25.40 -10.62 19.87
C TYR A 192 -26.47 -10.30 20.94
N ARG A 193 -27.35 -9.32 20.70
CA ARG A 193 -28.45 -8.97 21.60
C ARG A 193 -29.52 -10.05 21.72
N GLY A 194 -29.85 -10.70 20.60
CA GLY A 194 -30.90 -11.74 20.54
C GLY A 194 -30.51 -13.09 21.16
N GLY A 195 -29.23 -13.26 21.56
CA GLY A 195 -28.74 -14.53 22.09
C GLY A 195 -28.66 -15.63 21.00
N ARG A 196 -28.10 -16.80 21.37
CA ARG A 196 -28.22 -18.01 20.55
C ARG A 196 -29.59 -18.67 20.87
N SER A 197 -30.31 -19.05 19.82
CA SER A 197 -31.45 -19.94 20.00
C SER A 197 -31.00 -21.25 20.68
N ALA A 198 -31.77 -21.71 21.66
CA ALA A 198 -31.55 -23.02 22.29
C ALA A 198 -31.49 -24.10 21.19
N GLY A 199 -30.49 -24.94 21.19
CA GLY A 199 -30.32 -26.03 20.23
C GLY A 199 -29.34 -25.76 19.06
N HIS A 200 -28.44 -24.82 19.19
CA HIS A 200 -27.40 -24.65 18.18
C HIS A 200 -26.45 -25.86 18.17
N LYS A 201 -26.22 -26.43 16.96
CA LYS A 201 -25.45 -27.67 16.69
C LYS A 201 -24.04 -27.72 17.29
N TYR A 202 -23.53 -26.63 17.88
CA TYR A 202 -22.17 -26.46 18.41
C TYR A 202 -22.15 -25.90 19.84
N ASP A 203 -23.06 -26.32 20.71
CA ASP A 203 -23.01 -26.02 22.15
C ASP A 203 -21.98 -26.89 22.91
N GLY A 204 -21.09 -27.58 22.18
CA GLY A 204 -19.99 -28.39 22.68
C GLY A 204 -18.62 -27.88 22.24
N GLU A 205 -17.59 -28.34 22.90
CA GLU A 205 -16.19 -28.14 22.48
C GLU A 205 -15.99 -28.75 21.10
N VAL A 206 -15.52 -27.95 20.13
CA VAL A 206 -15.12 -28.44 18.82
C VAL A 206 -13.74 -29.08 19.00
N PRO A 207 -13.56 -30.39 18.74
CA PRO A 207 -12.26 -31.03 18.84
C PRO A 207 -11.21 -30.30 17.99
N GLY A 208 -10.09 -29.90 18.60
CA GLY A 208 -8.99 -29.22 17.93
C GLY A 208 -9.06 -27.69 17.88
N GLN A 209 -10.14 -27.07 18.34
CA GLN A 209 -10.19 -25.62 18.55
C GLN A 209 -10.20 -25.31 20.05
N GLY A 210 -9.14 -24.66 20.52
CA GLY A 210 -9.11 -24.12 21.88
C GLY A 210 -10.28 -23.19 22.13
N LYS A 211 -10.73 -23.06 23.38
CA LYS A 211 -11.85 -22.20 23.79
C LYS A 211 -11.72 -20.82 23.13
N VAL A 212 -12.66 -20.45 22.27
CA VAL A 212 -12.73 -19.13 21.65
C VAL A 212 -13.08 -18.12 22.74
N GLN A 213 -12.05 -17.56 23.38
CA GLN A 213 -12.18 -16.72 24.57
C GLN A 213 -12.92 -15.39 24.36
N GLY A 214 -13.04 -14.90 23.12
CA GLY A 214 -13.63 -13.58 22.84
C GLY A 214 -15.17 -13.52 22.96
N ILE A 215 -15.85 -14.51 22.41
CA ILE A 215 -17.33 -14.51 22.34
C ILE A 215 -17.94 -15.09 23.63
N ASN A 216 -17.22 -15.94 24.34
CA ASN A 216 -17.74 -16.59 25.56
C ASN A 216 -17.62 -15.70 26.82
N ARG A 217 -16.81 -14.63 26.82
CA ARG A 217 -16.70 -13.72 27.98
C ARG A 217 -17.95 -12.86 28.20
N ALA A 218 -18.72 -12.60 27.14
CA ALA A 218 -19.99 -11.87 27.26
C ALA A 218 -21.16 -12.74 27.74
N ARG A 219 -20.92 -14.01 28.04
CA ARG A 219 -21.95 -14.99 28.40
C ARG A 219 -21.82 -15.42 29.87
N THR A 220 -22.44 -14.67 30.75
CA THR A 220 -22.60 -15.09 32.14
C THR A 220 -24.08 -15.42 32.36
N GLY A 221 -24.40 -16.69 32.64
CA GLY A 221 -25.75 -17.09 33.04
C GLY A 221 -26.85 -17.01 31.96
N GLY A 222 -26.50 -17.10 30.67
CA GLY A 222 -27.48 -17.08 29.57
C GLY A 222 -27.85 -15.68 29.07
N TYR A 223 -27.40 -14.62 29.71
CA TYR A 223 -27.59 -13.23 29.30
C TYR A 223 -26.30 -12.64 28.74
N TYR A 224 -26.43 -11.78 27.72
CA TYR A 224 -25.30 -10.97 27.21
C TYR A 224 -25.14 -9.73 28.09
N ASP A 225 -23.97 -9.51 28.60
CA ASP A 225 -23.60 -8.23 29.17
C ASP A 225 -23.31 -7.24 28.01
N GLU A 226 -24.19 -6.25 27.87
CA GLU A 226 -24.09 -5.24 26.81
C GLU A 226 -22.78 -4.44 26.88
N ALA A 227 -22.22 -4.28 28.07
CA ALA A 227 -20.96 -3.59 28.30
C ALA A 227 -19.73 -4.38 27.76
N LEU A 228 -19.87 -5.70 27.60
CA LEU A 228 -18.81 -6.59 27.11
C LEU A 228 -18.95 -6.90 25.60
N MET A 229 -19.99 -6.38 24.94
CA MET A 229 -20.18 -6.61 23.52
C MET A 229 -19.12 -5.87 22.69
N PRO A 230 -18.50 -6.55 21.71
CA PRO A 230 -17.61 -5.87 20.79
C PRO A 230 -18.43 -4.90 19.91
N THR A 231 -18.05 -3.64 19.90
CA THR A 231 -18.61 -2.62 19.01
C THR A 231 -17.88 -2.56 17.67
N THR A 232 -16.67 -3.11 17.64
CA THR A 232 -15.77 -3.13 16.49
C THR A 232 -15.30 -4.54 16.17
N ARG A 233 -14.82 -4.72 14.98
CA ARG A 233 -14.14 -5.95 14.51
C ARG A 233 -12.83 -5.60 13.83
N ASN A 234 -11.97 -6.55 13.67
CA ASN A 234 -10.74 -6.40 12.90
C ASN A 234 -11.05 -5.93 11.47
N LYS A 235 -10.24 -5.02 10.95
CA LYS A 235 -10.40 -4.53 9.57
C LYS A 235 -10.21 -5.67 8.58
N ARG A 236 -11.10 -5.76 7.60
CA ARG A 236 -11.01 -6.75 6.53
C ARG A 236 -10.01 -6.30 5.47
N ASP A 237 -9.61 -7.22 4.61
CA ASP A 237 -8.57 -7.06 3.58
C ASP A 237 -9.09 -6.49 2.24
N VAL A 238 -10.34 -6.06 2.17
CA VAL A 238 -10.86 -5.25 1.06
C VAL A 238 -11.16 -3.84 1.57
N TRP A 239 -10.40 -2.86 1.08
CA TRP A 239 -10.48 -1.47 1.52
C TRP A 239 -11.10 -0.59 0.44
N HIS A 240 -12.27 -0.03 0.71
CA HIS A 240 -12.96 0.92 -0.16
C HIS A 240 -12.43 2.33 0.13
N ILE A 241 -11.53 2.82 -0.70
CA ILE A 241 -10.92 4.14 -0.55
C ILE A 241 -10.89 4.79 -1.94
N ASN A 242 -11.64 5.88 -2.10
CA ASN A 242 -11.70 6.60 -3.35
C ASN A 242 -10.43 7.41 -3.60
N THR A 243 -10.08 7.54 -4.87
CA THR A 243 -9.01 8.45 -5.28
C THR A 243 -9.50 9.90 -5.11
N VAL A 244 -8.60 10.75 -4.65
CA VAL A 244 -8.86 12.19 -4.54
C VAL A 244 -8.10 12.91 -5.66
N PRO A 245 -8.78 13.74 -6.47
CA PRO A 245 -8.11 14.53 -7.48
C PRO A 245 -7.05 15.43 -6.84
N TYR A 246 -5.82 15.32 -7.31
CA TYR A 246 -4.76 16.21 -6.88
C TYR A 246 -4.53 17.29 -7.93
N LYS A 247 -4.65 18.56 -7.55
CA LYS A 247 -4.51 19.71 -8.47
C LYS A 247 -3.05 20.08 -8.77
N GLY A 248 -2.08 19.51 -8.07
CA GLY A 248 -0.65 19.69 -8.34
C GLY A 248 -0.17 18.79 -9.48
N GLY A 249 0.97 19.09 -10.06
CA GLY A 249 1.52 18.41 -11.24
C GLY A 249 1.95 16.92 -11.07
N HIS A 250 1.60 16.26 -9.96
CA HIS A 250 1.93 14.87 -9.71
C HIS A 250 0.75 13.94 -10.02
N PHE A 251 0.94 13.01 -10.97
CA PHE A 251 -0.14 12.20 -11.57
C PHE A 251 -0.43 10.86 -10.88
N ALA A 252 0.25 10.47 -9.81
CA ALA A 252 0.18 9.10 -9.28
C ALA A 252 0.19 8.96 -7.75
N ALA A 253 -0.21 9.97 -7.02
CA ALA A 253 -0.27 9.85 -5.55
C ALA A 253 -1.46 8.96 -5.14
N PHE A 254 -1.22 7.99 -4.26
CA PHE A 254 -2.31 7.32 -3.57
C PHE A 254 -2.99 8.29 -2.57
N PRO A 255 -4.28 8.07 -2.23
CA PRO A 255 -5.01 8.99 -1.36
C PRO A 255 -4.44 8.98 0.08
N PRO A 256 -4.45 10.14 0.79
CA PRO A 256 -3.97 10.21 2.18
C PRO A 256 -4.59 9.14 3.08
N LYS A 257 -5.87 8.84 2.92
CA LYS A 257 -6.59 7.82 3.70
C LYS A 257 -5.96 6.42 3.62
N LEU A 258 -5.35 6.06 2.49
CA LEU A 258 -4.64 4.79 2.35
C LEU A 258 -3.37 4.78 3.22
N ALA A 259 -2.55 5.84 3.12
CA ALA A 259 -1.35 6.00 3.94
C ALA A 259 -1.70 6.05 5.43
N GLU A 260 -2.69 6.84 5.83
CA GLU A 260 -3.18 6.94 7.20
C GLU A 260 -3.55 5.57 7.77
N THR A 261 -4.29 4.77 7.01
CA THR A 261 -4.70 3.43 7.46
C THR A 261 -3.49 2.53 7.69
N CYS A 262 -2.51 2.53 6.78
CA CYS A 262 -1.28 1.75 6.92
C CYS A 262 -0.42 2.24 8.11
N ILE A 263 -0.29 3.56 8.28
CA ILE A 263 0.50 4.17 9.37
C ILE A 263 -0.15 3.88 10.72
N LEU A 264 -1.46 4.05 10.85
CA LEU A 264 -2.17 3.76 12.10
C LEU A 264 -1.99 2.31 12.53
N ALA A 265 -2.06 1.37 11.57
CA ALA A 265 -1.87 -0.04 11.87
C ALA A 265 -0.40 -0.41 12.15
N GLY A 266 0.55 0.19 11.42
CA GLY A 266 1.93 -0.30 11.36
C GLY A 266 2.99 0.57 12.03
N CYS A 267 2.63 1.75 12.55
CA CYS A 267 3.58 2.67 13.17
C CYS A 267 3.07 3.17 14.53
N PRO A 268 3.81 2.97 15.63
CA PRO A 268 3.43 3.55 16.91
C PRO A 268 3.48 5.09 16.87
N LYS A 269 2.74 5.75 17.78
CA LYS A 269 2.78 7.20 17.92
C LYS A 269 4.21 7.66 18.24
N GLY A 270 4.67 8.73 17.58
CA GLY A 270 6.06 9.21 17.68
C GLY A 270 7.07 8.33 16.88
N GLY A 271 6.62 7.26 16.25
CA GLY A 271 7.47 6.41 15.40
C GLY A 271 7.87 7.08 14.09
N VAL A 272 8.80 6.47 13.36
CA VAL A 272 9.34 6.97 12.09
C VAL A 272 8.74 6.19 10.92
N VAL A 273 8.14 6.90 9.98
CA VAL A 273 7.61 6.38 8.71
C VAL A 273 8.58 6.72 7.59
N LEU A 274 8.92 5.75 6.77
CA LEU A 274 9.78 5.90 5.58
C LEU A 274 8.96 5.69 4.31
N ASP A 275 9.25 6.50 3.29
CA ASP A 275 8.79 6.26 1.93
C ASP A 275 9.96 6.49 0.97
N PRO A 276 10.54 5.42 0.37
CA PRO A 276 11.67 5.53 -0.55
C PRO A 276 11.30 6.01 -1.97
N PHE A 277 10.00 6.21 -2.25
CA PHE A 277 9.48 6.74 -3.51
C PHE A 277 8.45 7.84 -3.22
N PHE A 278 8.93 8.91 -2.59
CA PHE A 278 8.11 9.87 -1.85
C PHE A 278 7.14 10.68 -2.70
N GLY A 279 7.46 10.91 -3.96
CA GLY A 279 6.64 11.67 -4.89
C GLY A 279 6.21 13.04 -4.32
N SER A 280 4.90 13.30 -4.32
CA SER A 280 4.33 14.54 -3.78
C SER A 280 4.17 14.56 -2.25
N GLY A 281 4.74 13.60 -1.53
CA GLY A 281 4.80 13.62 -0.06
C GLY A 281 3.54 13.17 0.68
N THR A 282 2.68 12.38 0.07
CA THR A 282 1.42 11.92 0.72
C THR A 282 1.68 11.15 2.01
N THR A 283 2.69 10.27 2.02
CA THR A 283 3.09 9.50 3.20
C THR A 283 3.57 10.42 4.32
N GLY A 284 4.38 11.43 4.02
CA GLY A 284 4.87 12.40 5.00
C GLY A 284 3.76 13.27 5.59
N LEU A 285 2.83 13.72 4.73
CA LEU A 285 1.66 14.47 5.18
C LEU A 285 0.81 13.63 6.14
N ALA A 286 0.54 12.37 5.80
CA ALA A 286 -0.21 11.45 6.64
C ALA A 286 0.53 11.14 7.95
N ALA A 287 1.85 10.93 7.91
CA ALA A 287 2.66 10.69 9.12
C ALA A 287 2.58 11.89 10.08
N LYS A 288 2.80 13.11 9.58
CA LYS A 288 2.73 14.36 10.35
C LYS A 288 1.35 14.58 10.97
N SER A 289 0.27 14.34 10.22
CA SER A 289 -1.11 14.51 10.73
C SER A 289 -1.48 13.50 11.82
N LEU A 290 -0.74 12.42 11.93
CA LEU A 290 -0.94 11.35 12.92
C LEU A 290 0.08 11.37 14.06
N ASP A 291 0.84 12.44 14.25
CA ASP A 291 1.92 12.56 15.24
C ASP A 291 3.01 11.47 15.07
N ARG A 292 3.42 11.21 13.83
CA ARG A 292 4.58 10.36 13.49
C ARG A 292 5.60 11.21 12.74
N HIS A 293 6.87 10.85 12.89
CA HIS A 293 7.94 11.41 12.07
C HIS A 293 7.99 10.77 10.70
N TYR A 294 8.57 11.45 9.72
CA TYR A 294 8.76 10.89 8.39
C TYR A 294 10.17 11.08 7.84
N ILE A 295 10.53 10.21 6.91
CA ILE A 295 11.67 10.34 6.01
C ILE A 295 11.16 10.02 4.62
N GLY A 296 11.29 10.97 3.70
CA GLY A 296 10.98 10.77 2.29
C GLY A 296 12.25 10.72 1.46
N ILE A 297 12.33 9.80 0.50
CA ILE A 297 13.39 9.78 -0.51
C ILE A 297 12.73 9.99 -1.88
N GLU A 298 13.25 10.93 -2.65
CA GLU A 298 12.69 11.25 -3.96
C GLU A 298 13.81 11.63 -4.93
N LEU A 299 13.80 10.98 -6.09
CA LEU A 299 14.81 11.20 -7.14
C LEU A 299 14.61 12.54 -7.84
N ASN A 300 13.36 12.93 -8.09
CA ASN A 300 13.02 14.15 -8.81
C ASN A 300 12.98 15.36 -7.88
N TYR A 301 13.85 16.33 -8.14
CA TYR A 301 13.96 17.56 -7.34
C TYR A 301 12.65 18.37 -7.31
N ASP A 302 11.92 18.45 -8.41
CA ASP A 302 10.65 19.20 -8.48
C ASP A 302 9.60 18.57 -7.57
N TYR A 303 9.57 17.24 -7.49
CA TYR A 303 8.69 16.54 -6.55
C TYR A 303 9.12 16.72 -5.08
N CYS A 304 10.43 16.82 -4.82
CA CYS A 304 10.90 17.19 -3.49
C CYS A 304 10.40 18.58 -3.07
N THR A 305 10.44 19.54 -4.00
CA THR A 305 9.99 20.92 -3.76
C THR A 305 8.49 20.95 -3.53
N LEU A 306 7.73 20.26 -4.37
CA LEU A 306 6.28 20.13 -4.22
C LEU A 306 5.89 19.49 -2.88
N ALA A 307 6.57 18.43 -2.48
CA ALA A 307 6.31 17.73 -1.24
C ALA A 307 6.63 18.62 -0.01
N ARG A 308 7.71 19.41 -0.05
CA ARG A 308 8.04 20.37 1.02
C ARG A 308 6.96 21.42 1.19
N ALA A 309 6.52 22.05 0.09
CA ALA A 309 5.44 23.03 0.11
C ALA A 309 4.15 22.44 0.68
N ARG A 310 3.78 21.24 0.23
CA ARG A 310 2.56 20.55 0.67
C ARG A 310 2.58 20.20 2.16
N ILE A 311 3.69 19.70 2.68
CA ILE A 311 3.81 19.28 4.10
C ILE A 311 4.02 20.50 5.00
N GLY A 312 4.67 21.54 4.50
CA GLY A 312 4.87 22.83 5.21
C GLY A 312 3.61 23.65 5.38
N GLY A 313 2.54 23.33 4.63
CA GLY A 313 1.29 24.11 4.65
C GLY A 313 1.28 25.30 3.68
N GLU A 314 2.30 25.45 2.85
CA GLU A 314 2.34 26.43 1.76
C GLU A 314 1.54 25.84 0.58
N THR A 315 0.22 25.95 0.62
CA THR A 315 -0.65 25.66 -0.53
C THR A 315 -0.68 26.89 -1.43
N ASN A 316 -0.10 26.78 -2.63
CA ASN A 316 -0.35 27.72 -3.73
C ASN A 316 -1.81 27.64 -4.21
#